data_68c61e8331882ff94fe1bb8edf5c9032
#
_entry.id   68c61e8331882ff94fe1bb8edf5c9032
#
_cell.length_a   1.000
_cell.length_b   1.000
_cell.length_c   1.000
_cell.angle_alpha   90.00
_cell.angle_beta   90.00
_cell.angle_gamma   90.00
#
_symmetry.space_group_name_H-M   'P 1'
#
loop_
_entity.id
_entity.type
_entity.pdbx_description
1 polymer ?
#
loop_
_entity_poly.entity_id
_entity_poly.type
_entity_poly.pdbx_seq_one_letter_code
_entity_poly.pdbx_strand_id
1 'polypeptide(L)'
;MVKYKKIDTLNLKYSIDKLGEHSWFYNDKSPVLDGLTSSDLWKRLPDSLIRQVDNIYRVELTRVKTSFEKSVEYATHCKLHFHMPNGLTNPNLNTLEVFSIVSKNDKEFISNLEVFRGGISRLNGTFGNASKEIDEVIENLNIYQSKMKK
;
A
#
# COMPACT_ATOMS: atom_id res chain seq x y z
N MET A 1 -0.39 -25.28 -18.50
CA MET A 1 -1.64 -25.80 -17.89
C MET A 1 -1.59 -25.49 -16.39
N VAL A 2 -2.21 -24.38 -15.96
CA VAL A 2 -2.24 -24.00 -14.55
C VAL A 2 -3.24 -24.93 -13.86
N LYS A 3 -2.77 -25.78 -12.96
CA LYS A 3 -3.65 -26.58 -12.10
C LYS A 3 -4.43 -25.59 -11.23
N TYR A 4 -5.69 -25.38 -11.54
CA TYR A 4 -6.60 -24.70 -10.64
C TYR A 4 -6.71 -25.55 -9.36
N LYS A 5 -5.95 -25.16 -8.33
CA LYS A 5 -6.27 -25.58 -6.96
C LYS A 5 -7.70 -25.10 -6.73
N LYS A 6 -8.54 -25.97 -6.15
CA LYS A 6 -9.93 -25.68 -5.77
C LYS A 6 -10.10 -24.21 -5.40
N ILE A 7 -10.72 -23.43 -6.29
CA ILE A 7 -11.04 -22.03 -6.00
C ILE A 7 -12.16 -22.13 -4.96
N ASP A 8 -11.90 -21.61 -3.79
CA ASP A 8 -12.93 -21.43 -2.78
C ASP A 8 -13.89 -20.35 -3.29
N THR A 9 -15.00 -20.79 -3.84
CA THR A 9 -15.99 -19.94 -4.49
C THR A 9 -16.65 -18.96 -3.52
N LEU A 10 -16.68 -19.26 -2.22
CA LEU A 10 -17.18 -18.34 -1.19
C LEU A 10 -16.23 -17.14 -1.00
N ASN A 11 -14.93 -17.40 -1.02
CA ASN A 11 -13.92 -16.34 -0.92
C ASN A 11 -13.75 -15.57 -2.22
N LEU A 12 -14.10 -16.13 -3.38
CA LEU A 12 -13.98 -15.46 -4.67
C LEU A 12 -14.87 -14.20 -4.74
N LYS A 13 -16.15 -14.32 -4.39
CA LYS A 13 -17.08 -13.17 -4.39
C LYS A 13 -16.57 -12.08 -3.44
N TYR A 14 -16.25 -12.46 -2.20
CA TYR A 14 -15.71 -11.53 -1.20
C TYR A 14 -14.45 -10.82 -1.70
N SER A 15 -13.52 -11.54 -2.31
CA SER A 15 -12.28 -10.98 -2.84
C SER A 15 -12.54 -10.01 -3.98
N ILE A 16 -13.50 -10.31 -4.87
CA ILE A 16 -13.89 -9.42 -5.99
C ILE A 16 -14.56 -8.16 -5.45
N ASP A 17 -15.47 -8.28 -4.50
CA ASP A 17 -16.12 -7.14 -3.85
C ASP A 17 -15.07 -6.22 -3.19
N LYS A 18 -14.09 -6.80 -2.50
CA LYS A 18 -13.00 -6.05 -1.86
C LYS A 18 -12.03 -5.40 -2.85
N LEU A 19 -11.79 -5.98 -4.01
CA LEU A 19 -11.01 -5.33 -5.07
C LEU A 19 -11.67 -4.03 -5.59
N GLY A 20 -12.99 -3.90 -5.45
CA GLY A 20 -13.74 -2.71 -5.82
C GLY A 20 -13.89 -1.66 -4.71
N GLU A 21 -13.63 -2.02 -3.45
CA GLU A 21 -13.80 -1.16 -2.28
C GLU A 21 -12.45 -0.54 -1.88
N HIS A 22 -12.11 0.62 -2.44
CA HIS A 22 -10.93 1.37 -2.00
C HIS A 22 -11.36 2.66 -1.31
N SER A 23 -11.51 2.59 -0.01
CA SER A 23 -11.66 3.74 0.89
C SER A 23 -10.38 4.06 1.67
N TRP A 24 -9.24 3.66 1.15
CA TRP A 24 -7.97 3.89 1.81
C TRP A 24 -7.46 5.28 1.46
N PHE A 25 -7.23 6.09 2.48
CA PHE A 25 -6.63 7.41 2.34
C PHE A 25 -5.26 7.41 2.98
N TYR A 26 -4.24 7.76 2.20
CA TYR A 26 -2.95 8.10 2.76
C TYR A 26 -3.00 9.53 3.27
N ASN A 27 -2.84 9.71 4.57
CA ASN A 27 -2.76 11.05 5.17
C ASN A 27 -1.28 11.36 5.42
N ASP A 28 -0.73 12.28 4.63
CA ASP A 28 0.66 12.72 4.72
C ASP A 28 0.87 13.93 5.63
N LYS A 29 -0.18 14.40 6.30
CA LYS A 29 -0.05 15.50 7.25
C LYS A 29 0.73 15.03 8.47
N SER A 30 1.95 15.52 8.59
CA SER A 30 2.80 15.27 9.75
C SER A 30 2.97 16.54 10.57
N PRO A 31 1.99 16.90 11.41
CA PRO A 31 2.14 18.01 12.35
C PRO A 31 3.30 17.77 13.33
N VAL A 32 3.70 16.51 13.48
CA VAL A 32 4.84 16.11 14.30
C VAL A 32 6.16 16.61 13.70
N LEU A 33 6.35 16.48 12.39
CA LEU A 33 7.56 16.98 11.74
C LEU A 33 7.67 18.50 11.84
N ASP A 34 6.58 19.22 11.56
CA ASP A 34 6.55 20.68 11.64
C ASP A 34 6.84 21.16 13.06
N GLY A 35 6.25 20.50 14.08
CA GLY A 35 6.53 20.76 15.48
C GLY A 35 7.98 20.43 15.87
N LEU A 36 8.53 19.32 15.35
CA LEU A 36 9.89 18.89 15.62
C LEU A 36 10.92 19.87 15.01
N THR A 37 10.77 20.21 13.74
CA THR A 37 11.71 21.10 13.00
C THR A 37 11.72 22.54 13.55
N SER A 38 10.61 22.99 14.14
CA SER A 38 10.53 24.29 14.81
C SER A 38 11.05 24.28 16.24
N SER A 39 11.36 23.11 16.82
CA SER A 39 11.78 22.96 18.20
C SER A 39 13.28 23.22 18.41
N ASP A 40 13.66 23.65 19.63
CA ASP A 40 15.06 23.74 20.01
C ASP A 40 15.75 22.37 20.09
N LEU A 41 15.00 21.30 20.24
CA LEU A 41 15.51 19.94 20.20
C LEU A 41 16.12 19.61 18.83
N TRP A 42 15.44 20.01 17.75
CA TRP A 42 15.93 19.82 16.38
C TRP A 42 17.31 20.43 16.17
N LYS A 43 17.53 21.64 16.68
CA LYS A 43 18.81 22.37 16.56
C LYS A 43 19.96 21.70 17.33
N ARG A 44 19.66 20.84 18.30
CA ARG A 44 20.64 20.12 19.11
C ARG A 44 20.99 18.74 18.57
N LEU A 45 20.23 18.22 17.63
CA LEU A 45 20.53 16.94 17.01
C LEU A 45 21.78 17.05 16.12
N PRO A 46 22.61 15.99 16.06
CA PRO A 46 23.69 15.91 15.07
C PRO A 46 23.14 16.00 13.63
N ASP A 47 23.87 16.65 12.74
CA ASP A 47 23.51 16.79 11.33
C ASP A 47 23.20 15.45 10.65
N SER A 48 23.90 14.38 11.05
CA SER A 48 23.64 13.03 10.53
C SER A 48 22.24 12.53 10.86
N LEU A 49 21.74 12.77 12.08
CA LEU A 49 20.39 12.39 12.49
C LEU A 49 19.34 13.28 11.84
N ILE A 50 19.60 14.59 11.73
CA ILE A 50 18.73 15.51 11.01
C ILE A 50 18.52 15.02 9.58
N ARG A 51 19.59 14.67 8.86
CA ARG A 51 19.53 14.16 7.49
C ARG A 51 18.78 12.84 7.38
N GLN A 52 18.94 11.93 8.34
CA GLN A 52 18.22 10.66 8.34
C GLN A 52 16.71 10.86 8.52
N VAL A 53 16.30 11.70 9.46
CA VAL A 53 14.89 12.03 9.67
C VAL A 53 14.31 12.74 8.44
N ASP A 54 15.02 13.72 7.88
CA ASP A 54 14.60 14.44 6.66
C ASP A 54 14.45 13.47 5.46
N ASN A 55 15.36 12.51 5.31
CA ASN A 55 15.27 11.47 4.28
C ASN A 55 14.00 10.62 4.42
N ILE A 56 13.63 10.19 5.63
CA ILE A 56 12.40 9.44 5.87
C ILE A 56 11.20 10.25 5.37
N TYR A 57 11.04 11.50 5.78
CA TYR A 57 9.87 12.30 5.46
C TYR A 57 9.81 12.72 3.98
N ARG A 58 10.93 13.16 3.42
CA ARG A 58 10.96 13.66 2.03
C ARG A 58 11.07 12.57 0.99
N VAL A 59 11.76 11.49 1.30
CA VAL A 59 12.04 10.43 0.31
C VAL A 59 11.18 9.21 0.57
N GLU A 60 11.33 8.56 1.72
CA GLU A 60 10.70 7.26 1.94
C GLU A 60 9.17 7.35 2.07
N LEU A 61 8.64 8.31 2.83
CA LEU A 61 7.20 8.49 2.92
C LEU A 61 6.59 8.98 1.59
N THR A 62 7.32 9.77 0.80
CA THR A 62 6.88 10.15 -0.55
C THR A 62 6.82 8.94 -1.48
N ARG A 63 7.78 8.01 -1.39
CA ARG A 63 7.76 6.74 -2.14
C ARG A 63 6.58 5.86 -1.74
N VAL A 64 6.30 5.77 -0.43
CA VAL A 64 5.12 5.05 0.08
C VAL A 64 3.84 5.67 -0.47
N LYS A 65 3.68 6.98 -0.38
CA LYS A 65 2.54 7.72 -0.94
C LYS A 65 2.34 7.43 -2.42
N THR A 66 3.39 7.60 -3.22
CA THR A 66 3.32 7.36 -4.67
C THR A 66 2.97 5.91 -5.00
N SER A 67 3.52 4.94 -4.25
CA SER A 67 3.20 3.52 -4.45
C SER A 67 1.76 3.19 -4.03
N PHE A 68 1.25 3.85 -3.01
CA PHE A 68 -0.13 3.75 -2.59
C PHE A 68 -1.09 4.30 -3.66
N GLU A 69 -0.83 5.52 -4.15
CA GLU A 69 -1.63 6.15 -5.21
C GLU A 69 -1.66 5.27 -6.48
N LYS A 70 -0.54 4.68 -6.87
CA LYS A 70 -0.46 3.73 -7.99
C LYS A 70 -1.26 2.45 -7.73
N SER A 71 -1.28 1.95 -6.51
CA SER A 71 -2.08 0.77 -6.16
C SER A 71 -3.57 1.05 -6.25
N VAL A 72 -4.01 2.25 -5.84
CA VAL A 72 -5.39 2.72 -6.00
C VAL A 72 -5.75 2.89 -7.48
N GLU A 73 -4.85 3.45 -8.29
CA GLU A 73 -5.02 3.57 -9.74
C GLU A 73 -5.24 2.20 -10.39
N TYR A 74 -4.41 1.20 -10.06
CA TYR A 74 -4.55 -0.16 -10.60
C TYR A 74 -5.85 -0.84 -10.16
N ALA A 75 -6.27 -0.66 -8.94
CA ALA A 75 -7.54 -1.18 -8.46
C ALA A 75 -8.73 -0.53 -9.16
N THR A 76 -8.67 0.79 -9.36
CA THR A 76 -9.68 1.54 -10.12
C THR A 76 -9.72 1.07 -11.57
N HIS A 77 -8.56 0.82 -12.18
CA HIS A 77 -8.47 0.26 -13.52
C HIS A 77 -9.18 -1.10 -13.60
N CYS A 78 -8.89 -2.03 -12.68
CA CYS A 78 -9.58 -3.33 -12.65
C CYS A 78 -11.09 -3.17 -12.51
N LYS A 79 -11.56 -2.25 -11.67
CA LYS A 79 -12.99 -1.97 -11.50
C LYS A 79 -13.64 -1.47 -12.78
N LEU A 80 -13.05 -0.48 -13.43
CA LEU A 80 -13.62 0.16 -14.62
C LEU A 80 -13.55 -0.72 -15.87
N HIS A 81 -12.46 -1.47 -16.04
CA HIS A 81 -12.21 -2.22 -17.27
C HIS A 81 -12.61 -3.69 -17.20
N PHE A 82 -12.83 -4.24 -16.00
CA PHE A 82 -13.24 -5.62 -15.85
C PHE A 82 -14.55 -5.77 -15.05
N HIS A 83 -14.61 -5.24 -13.83
CA HIS A 83 -15.75 -5.49 -12.94
C HIS A 83 -17.04 -4.87 -13.48
N MET A 84 -17.03 -3.59 -13.86
CA MET A 84 -18.22 -2.89 -14.36
C MET A 84 -18.72 -3.44 -15.71
N PRO A 85 -17.86 -3.62 -16.72
CA PRO A 85 -18.32 -4.14 -18.01
C PRO A 85 -18.90 -5.56 -17.93
N ASN A 86 -18.40 -6.36 -17.00
CA ASN A 86 -18.88 -7.73 -16.80
C ASN A 86 -20.00 -7.86 -15.75
N GLY A 87 -20.53 -6.73 -15.25
CA GLY A 87 -21.62 -6.70 -14.29
C GLY A 87 -21.28 -7.20 -12.89
N LEU A 88 -19.98 -7.38 -12.57
CA LEU A 88 -19.52 -7.87 -11.25
C LEU A 88 -19.77 -6.88 -10.11
N THR A 89 -20.13 -5.65 -10.40
CA THR A 89 -20.52 -4.63 -9.44
C THR A 89 -21.96 -4.75 -8.95
N ASN A 90 -22.75 -5.67 -9.52
CA ASN A 90 -24.11 -5.92 -9.07
C ASN A 90 -24.10 -6.66 -7.71
N PRO A 91 -24.61 -6.05 -6.61
CA PRO A 91 -24.58 -6.67 -5.27
C PRO A 91 -25.48 -7.93 -5.17
N ASN A 92 -26.42 -8.10 -6.07
CA ASN A 92 -27.36 -9.22 -6.08
C ASN A 92 -26.81 -10.49 -6.73
N LEU A 93 -25.61 -10.45 -7.33
CA LEU A 93 -25.00 -11.65 -7.88
C LEU A 93 -24.72 -12.68 -6.79
N ASN A 94 -25.13 -13.92 -7.05
CA ASN A 94 -24.70 -15.03 -6.23
C ASN A 94 -23.30 -15.56 -6.63
N THR A 95 -22.74 -16.42 -5.81
CA THR A 95 -21.36 -16.94 -6.03
C THR A 95 -21.20 -17.71 -7.35
N LEU A 96 -22.23 -18.44 -7.79
CA LEU A 96 -22.19 -19.21 -9.05
C LEU A 96 -22.20 -18.29 -10.27
N GLU A 97 -22.98 -17.21 -10.22
CA GLU A 97 -23.02 -16.20 -11.27
C GLU A 97 -21.67 -15.49 -11.39
N VAL A 98 -21.07 -15.06 -10.26
CA VAL A 98 -19.72 -14.49 -10.24
C VAL A 98 -18.71 -15.46 -10.84
N PHE A 99 -18.74 -16.73 -10.44
CA PHE A 99 -17.86 -17.76 -10.98
C PHE A 99 -18.05 -17.96 -12.49
N SER A 100 -19.29 -17.97 -12.97
CA SER A 100 -19.60 -18.09 -14.39
C SER A 100 -19.03 -16.93 -15.22
N ILE A 101 -19.18 -15.70 -14.71
CA ILE A 101 -18.65 -14.48 -15.38
C ILE A 101 -17.11 -14.55 -15.45
N VAL A 102 -16.45 -14.84 -14.32
CA VAL A 102 -15.00 -14.94 -14.24
C VAL A 102 -14.45 -16.05 -15.15
N SER A 103 -15.11 -17.23 -15.16
CA SER A 103 -14.67 -18.36 -15.98
C SER A 103 -14.81 -18.10 -17.49
N LYS A 104 -15.78 -17.30 -17.90
CA LYS A 104 -15.93 -16.91 -19.31
C LYS A 104 -14.89 -15.91 -19.77
N ASN A 105 -14.36 -15.11 -18.85
CA ASN A 105 -13.42 -14.02 -19.11
C ASN A 105 -12.07 -14.25 -18.38
N ASP A 106 -11.66 -15.50 -18.23
CA ASP A 106 -10.53 -15.91 -17.38
C ASP A 106 -9.22 -15.21 -17.72
N LYS A 107 -8.89 -15.04 -19.00
CA LYS A 107 -7.66 -14.37 -19.43
C LYS A 107 -7.64 -12.89 -19.06
N GLU A 108 -8.77 -12.20 -19.27
CA GLU A 108 -8.89 -10.79 -18.93
C GLU A 108 -8.87 -10.60 -17.41
N PHE A 109 -9.57 -11.47 -16.68
CA PHE A 109 -9.56 -11.46 -15.21
C PHE A 109 -8.16 -11.67 -14.66
N ILE A 110 -7.43 -12.69 -15.13
CA ILE A 110 -6.06 -12.97 -14.70
C ILE A 110 -5.15 -11.78 -15.00
N SER A 111 -5.22 -11.20 -16.20
CA SER A 111 -4.41 -10.04 -16.58
C SER A 111 -4.65 -8.85 -15.63
N ASN A 112 -5.90 -8.55 -15.31
CA ASN A 112 -6.23 -7.48 -14.36
C ASN A 112 -5.74 -7.77 -12.94
N LEU A 113 -5.84 -9.04 -12.48
CA LEU A 113 -5.29 -9.44 -11.18
C LEU A 113 -3.77 -9.31 -11.11
N GLU A 114 -3.05 -9.64 -12.19
CA GLU A 114 -1.59 -9.49 -12.25
C GLU A 114 -1.16 -8.03 -12.13
N VAL A 115 -1.86 -7.13 -12.81
CA VAL A 115 -1.62 -5.68 -12.70
C VAL A 115 -1.83 -5.22 -11.24
N PHE A 116 -2.94 -5.60 -10.62
CA PHE A 116 -3.25 -5.26 -9.24
C PHE A 116 -2.21 -5.86 -8.26
N ARG A 117 -1.86 -7.14 -8.43
CA ARG A 117 -0.81 -7.80 -7.64
C ARG A 117 0.53 -7.08 -7.74
N GLY A 118 0.90 -6.61 -8.94
CA GLY A 118 2.10 -5.81 -9.13
C GLY A 118 2.09 -4.52 -8.31
N GLY A 119 0.95 -3.82 -8.26
CA GLY A 119 0.75 -2.62 -7.44
C GLY A 119 0.93 -2.90 -5.95
N ILE A 120 0.26 -3.94 -5.43
CA ILE A 120 0.37 -4.35 -4.02
C ILE A 120 1.80 -4.79 -3.66
N SER A 121 2.47 -5.54 -4.53
CA SER A 121 3.85 -5.97 -4.30
C SER A 121 4.80 -4.77 -4.19
N ARG A 122 4.65 -3.76 -5.05
CA ARG A 122 5.41 -2.52 -4.99
C ARG A 122 5.15 -1.77 -3.69
N LEU A 123 3.88 -1.64 -3.30
CA LEU A 123 3.48 -0.97 -2.07
C LEU A 123 4.11 -1.65 -0.84
N ASN A 124 4.02 -2.98 -0.75
CA ASN A 124 4.65 -3.76 0.32
C ASN A 124 6.18 -3.56 0.37
N GLY A 125 6.84 -3.52 -0.80
CA GLY A 125 8.28 -3.26 -0.88
C GLY A 125 8.64 -1.87 -0.35
N THR A 126 7.88 -0.83 -0.71
CA THR A 126 8.14 0.54 -0.24
C THR A 126 7.86 0.70 1.25
N PHE A 127 6.82 0.07 1.79
CA PHE A 127 6.57 0.02 3.23
C PHE A 127 7.71 -0.68 3.99
N GLY A 128 8.18 -1.81 3.48
CA GLY A 128 9.27 -2.56 4.10
C GLY A 128 10.58 -1.75 4.16
N ASN A 129 10.88 -0.99 3.11
CA ASN A 129 12.04 -0.10 3.08
C ASN A 129 11.89 1.07 4.07
N ALA A 130 10.76 1.75 4.05
CA ALA A 130 10.49 2.86 4.97
C ALA A 130 10.54 2.40 6.44
N SER A 131 10.00 1.22 6.75
CA SER A 131 10.07 0.65 8.10
C SER A 131 11.50 0.45 8.56
N LYS A 132 12.37 -0.12 7.71
CA LYS A 132 13.79 -0.31 8.06
C LYS A 132 14.51 1.01 8.33
N GLU A 133 14.31 2.01 7.49
CA GLU A 133 14.90 3.34 7.68
C GLU A 133 14.43 3.98 8.98
N ILE A 134 13.15 3.83 9.32
CA ILE A 134 12.59 4.33 10.59
C ILE A 134 13.23 3.61 11.78
N ASP A 135 13.34 2.28 11.73
CA ASP A 135 13.95 1.49 12.80
C ASP A 135 15.41 1.90 13.03
N GLU A 136 16.19 2.10 11.96
CA GLU A 136 17.58 2.58 12.02
C GLU A 136 17.67 3.98 12.67
N VAL A 137 16.76 4.89 12.34
CA VAL A 137 16.74 6.22 12.95
C VAL A 137 16.38 6.15 14.42
N ILE A 138 15.40 5.31 14.80
CA ILE A 138 15.04 5.11 16.22
C ILE A 138 16.25 4.58 17.00
N GLU A 139 16.98 3.62 16.46
CA GLU A 139 18.19 3.08 17.10
C GLU A 139 19.26 4.16 17.29
N ASN A 140 19.54 4.94 16.25
CA ASN A 140 20.53 6.02 16.30
C ASN A 140 20.13 7.14 17.31
N LEU A 141 18.84 7.46 17.39
CA LEU A 141 18.32 8.40 18.40
C LEU A 141 18.52 7.87 19.83
N ASN A 142 18.25 6.59 20.05
CA ASN A 142 18.46 5.94 21.35
C ASN A 142 19.94 5.94 21.77
N ILE A 143 20.84 5.66 20.82
CA ILE A 143 22.30 5.74 21.05
C ILE A 143 22.71 7.17 21.41
N TYR A 144 22.22 8.17 20.67
CA TYR A 144 22.50 9.57 20.95
C TYR A 144 22.00 9.98 22.34
N GLN A 145 20.75 9.63 22.68
CA GLN A 145 20.17 9.93 23.98
C GLN A 145 20.98 9.32 25.16
N SER A 146 21.47 8.09 24.96
CA SER A 146 22.29 7.41 25.99
C SER A 146 23.62 8.09 26.26
N LYS A 147 24.21 8.73 25.22
CA LYS A 147 25.47 9.51 25.35
C LYS A 147 25.25 10.85 26.05
N MET A 148 24.08 11.44 25.94
CA MET A 148 23.74 12.73 26.55
C MET A 148 23.46 12.61 28.08
N LYS A 149 23.15 11.40 28.54
CA LYS A 149 22.89 11.14 30.00
C LYS A 149 24.14 10.84 30.80
N LYS A 150 25.28 10.74 30.16
CA LYS A 150 26.60 10.60 30.82
C LYS A 150 27.31 11.94 30.95
#